data_ae9a1679ae20a04a384be8bf5f61515f
#
_entry.id   ae9a1679ae20a04a384be8bf5f61515f
#
_cell.length_a   1.000
_cell.length_b   1.000
_cell.length_c   1.000
_cell.angle_alpha   90.00
_cell.angle_beta   90.00
_cell.angle_gamma   90.00
#
_symmetry.space_group_name_H-M   'P 1'
#
loop_
_entity.id
_entity.type
_entity.pdbx_description
1 polymer ?
#
loop_
_entity_poly.entity_id
_entity_poly.type
_entity_poly.pdbx_seq_one_letter_code
_entity_poly.pdbx_strand_id
1 'polypeptide(L)'
;MRLRFWRREARTPRPTPIDVNEVIERLHVIRTRLSRRVKEMDRRYKELFENVVKAHMEKDQEKAAIYAQELSELKKILRRLTHASLLLEGTAY
;
A
#
# COMPACT_ATOMS: atom_id res chain seq x y z
N MET A 1 -10.78 -27.69 37.90
CA MET A 1 -11.22 -26.65 36.98
C MET A 1 -10.12 -25.69 36.59
N ARG A 2 -9.38 -25.18 37.56
CA ARG A 2 -8.22 -24.30 37.28
C ARG A 2 -7.17 -25.01 36.44
N LEU A 3 -6.99 -26.29 36.64
CA LEU A 3 -6.05 -27.10 35.89
C LEU A 3 -6.42 -27.19 34.41
N ARG A 4 -7.70 -27.18 34.06
CA ARG A 4 -8.16 -27.14 32.66
C ARG A 4 -7.77 -25.86 31.98
N PHE A 5 -7.90 -24.76 32.68
CA PHE A 5 -7.54 -23.47 32.16
C PHE A 5 -6.04 -23.40 31.85
N TRP A 6 -5.23 -23.85 32.79
CA TRP A 6 -3.79 -23.90 32.62
C TRP A 6 -3.36 -24.83 31.49
N ARG A 7 -4.04 -25.98 31.36
CA ARG A 7 -3.77 -26.86 30.23
C ARG A 7 -4.12 -26.26 28.91
N ARG A 8 -5.13 -25.42 28.86
CA ARG A 8 -5.47 -24.68 27.63
C ARG A 8 -4.37 -23.73 27.20
N GLU A 9 -3.83 -23.01 28.14
CA GLU A 9 -2.73 -22.12 27.86
C GLU A 9 -1.47 -22.88 27.49
N ALA A 10 -1.19 -23.96 28.19
CA ALA A 10 -0.06 -24.82 27.89
C ALA A 10 -0.19 -25.52 26.53
N ARG A 11 -1.41 -25.62 26.00
CA ARG A 11 -1.69 -26.21 24.70
C ARG A 11 -1.66 -25.20 23.56
N THR A 12 -1.43 -23.95 23.84
CA THR A 12 -1.19 -22.99 22.77
C THR A 12 -0.06 -23.54 21.91
N PRO A 13 -0.30 -23.73 20.60
CA PRO A 13 0.72 -24.31 19.74
C PRO A 13 1.96 -23.45 19.80
N ARG A 14 3.09 -24.08 19.98
CA ARG A 14 4.36 -23.40 19.85
C ARG A 14 4.43 -22.82 18.46
N PRO A 15 4.94 -21.58 18.31
CA PRO A 15 5.14 -21.05 16.97
C PRO A 15 5.98 -22.04 16.18
N THR A 16 5.45 -22.45 15.04
CA THR A 16 6.17 -23.31 14.12
C THR A 16 7.45 -22.60 13.68
N PRO A 17 8.55 -23.33 13.52
CA PRO A 17 9.77 -22.75 12.99
C PRO A 17 9.46 -22.02 11.69
N ILE A 18 9.92 -20.79 11.58
CA ILE A 18 9.71 -19.99 10.40
C ILE A 18 10.58 -20.55 9.28
N ASP A 19 9.96 -20.94 8.18
CA ASP A 19 10.69 -21.28 6.97
C ASP A 19 11.12 -19.99 6.29
N VAL A 20 12.39 -19.68 6.40
CA VAL A 20 12.98 -18.46 5.87
C VAL A 20 12.76 -18.33 4.36
N ASN A 21 12.87 -19.43 3.64
CA ASN A 21 12.65 -19.42 2.19
C ASN A 21 11.22 -19.06 1.83
N GLU A 22 10.26 -19.58 2.57
CA GLU A 22 8.85 -19.26 2.37
C GLU A 22 8.57 -17.78 2.65
N VAL A 23 9.16 -17.23 3.71
CA VAL A 23 9.03 -15.81 4.04
C VAL A 23 9.60 -14.95 2.93
N ILE A 24 10.77 -15.29 2.43
CA ILE A 24 11.42 -14.57 1.33
C ILE A 24 10.53 -14.58 0.07
N GLU A 25 9.97 -15.73 -0.28
CA GLU A 25 9.07 -15.85 -1.41
C GLU A 25 7.84 -14.97 -1.25
N ARG A 26 7.23 -14.98 -0.07
CA ARG A 26 6.06 -14.14 0.23
C ARG A 26 6.38 -12.66 0.15
N LEU A 27 7.52 -12.26 0.70
CA LEU A 27 7.98 -10.88 0.61
C LEU A 27 8.22 -10.45 -0.83
N HIS A 28 8.77 -11.34 -1.63
CA HIS A 28 8.98 -11.08 -3.06
C HIS A 28 7.66 -10.87 -3.80
N VAL A 29 6.67 -11.71 -3.53
CA VAL A 29 5.33 -11.56 -4.11
C VAL A 29 4.68 -10.24 -3.70
N ILE A 30 4.76 -9.91 -2.42
CA ILE A 30 4.21 -8.64 -1.90
C ILE A 30 4.91 -7.46 -2.58
N ARG A 31 6.22 -7.50 -2.68
CA ARG A 31 7.02 -6.45 -3.33
C ARG A 31 6.61 -6.26 -4.79
N THR A 32 6.42 -7.35 -5.52
CA THR A 32 5.99 -7.30 -6.91
C THR A 32 4.60 -6.70 -7.06
N ARG A 33 3.67 -7.11 -6.21
CA ARG A 33 2.31 -6.56 -6.21
C ARG A 33 2.31 -5.07 -5.86
N LEU A 34 3.09 -4.70 -4.87
CA LEU A 34 3.19 -3.32 -4.43
C LEU A 34 3.80 -2.43 -5.52
N SER A 35 4.86 -2.90 -6.16
CA SER A 35 5.48 -2.19 -7.28
C SER A 35 4.50 -1.95 -8.42
N ARG A 36 3.70 -2.95 -8.75
CA ARG A 36 2.65 -2.83 -9.76
C ARG A 36 1.60 -1.79 -9.35
N ARG A 37 1.19 -1.83 -8.09
CA ARG A 37 0.22 -0.89 -7.54
C ARG A 37 0.73 0.55 -7.60
N VAL A 38 1.98 0.76 -7.25
CA VAL A 38 2.62 2.07 -7.34
C VAL A 38 2.59 2.59 -8.78
N LYS A 39 2.92 1.76 -9.73
CA LYS A 39 2.89 2.15 -11.16
C LYS A 39 1.49 2.51 -11.65
N GLU A 40 0.49 1.73 -11.25
CA GLU A 40 -0.90 2.01 -11.58
C GLU A 40 -1.37 3.34 -10.98
N MET A 41 -1.03 3.59 -9.73
CA MET A 41 -1.39 4.81 -9.04
C MET A 41 -0.66 6.02 -9.61
N ASP A 42 0.60 5.86 -10.00
CA ASP A 42 1.36 6.92 -10.65
C ASP A 42 0.76 7.31 -11.99
N ARG A 43 0.35 6.34 -12.77
CA ARG A 43 -0.37 6.58 -14.03
C ARG A 43 -1.68 7.32 -13.78
N ARG A 44 -2.44 6.87 -12.80
CA ARG A 44 -3.69 7.52 -12.42
C ARG A 44 -3.47 8.96 -11.99
N TYR A 45 -2.40 9.21 -11.24
CA TYR A 45 -2.02 10.54 -10.81
C TYR A 45 -1.79 11.46 -12.00
N LYS A 46 -1.05 10.99 -12.99
CA LYS A 46 -0.78 11.75 -14.21
C LYS A 46 -2.04 12.06 -15.00
N GLU A 47 -2.93 11.08 -15.12
CA GLU A 47 -4.23 11.27 -15.79
C GLU A 47 -5.09 12.32 -15.08
N LEU A 48 -5.16 12.25 -13.75
CA LEU A 48 -5.90 13.23 -12.96
C LEU A 48 -5.29 14.63 -13.06
N PHE A 49 -3.97 14.72 -13.06
CA PHE A 49 -3.28 15.99 -13.24
C PHE A 49 -3.66 16.62 -14.58
N GLU A 50 -3.65 15.85 -15.65
CA GLU A 50 -4.07 16.31 -16.97
C GLU A 50 -5.52 16.77 -16.97
N ASN A 51 -6.39 16.04 -16.26
CA ASN A 51 -7.80 16.41 -16.14
C ASN A 51 -7.99 17.73 -15.39
N VAL A 52 -7.19 17.98 -14.37
CA VAL A 52 -7.21 19.27 -13.66
C VAL A 52 -6.83 20.42 -14.60
N VAL A 53 -5.74 20.25 -15.32
CA VAL A 53 -5.26 21.25 -16.28
C VAL A 53 -6.32 21.51 -17.35
N LYS A 54 -6.88 20.45 -17.91
CA LYS A 54 -7.92 20.56 -18.94
C LYS A 54 -9.15 21.30 -18.45
N ALA A 55 -9.62 20.96 -17.25
CA ALA A 55 -10.77 21.62 -16.64
C ALA A 55 -10.52 23.10 -16.40
N HIS A 56 -9.31 23.46 -15.98
CA HIS A 56 -8.92 24.87 -15.86
C HIS A 56 -8.93 25.60 -17.20
N MET A 57 -8.41 24.96 -18.23
CA MET A 57 -8.40 25.54 -19.57
C MET A 57 -9.80 25.75 -20.13
N GLU A 58 -10.71 24.86 -19.79
CA GLU A 58 -12.12 24.96 -20.16
C GLU A 58 -12.91 25.92 -19.25
N LYS A 59 -12.23 26.51 -18.26
CA LYS A 59 -12.82 27.41 -17.27
C LYS A 59 -13.92 26.78 -16.43
N ASP A 60 -13.87 25.47 -16.30
CA ASP A 60 -14.78 24.71 -15.43
C ASP A 60 -14.16 24.58 -14.03
N GLN A 61 -14.35 25.58 -13.21
CA GLN A 61 -13.75 25.65 -11.89
C GLN A 61 -14.27 24.58 -10.94
N GLU A 62 -15.50 24.23 -11.05
CA GLU A 62 -16.10 23.19 -10.21
C GLU A 62 -15.49 21.82 -10.50
N LYS A 63 -15.40 21.49 -11.78
CA LYS A 63 -14.79 20.24 -12.23
C LYS A 63 -13.30 20.19 -11.89
N ALA A 64 -12.59 21.30 -12.08
CA ALA A 64 -11.19 21.40 -11.71
C ALA A 64 -10.99 21.16 -10.21
N ALA A 65 -11.85 21.71 -9.37
CA ALA A 65 -11.77 21.52 -7.92
C ALA A 65 -11.97 20.06 -7.52
N ILE A 66 -12.93 19.37 -8.14
CA ILE A 66 -13.20 17.98 -7.87
C ILE A 66 -12.00 17.11 -8.24
N TYR A 67 -11.44 17.29 -9.42
CA TYR A 67 -10.26 16.56 -9.85
C TYR A 67 -9.04 16.87 -8.99
N ALA A 68 -8.88 18.12 -8.59
CA ALA A 68 -7.76 18.52 -7.74
C ALA A 68 -7.83 17.85 -6.36
N GLN A 69 -9.03 17.69 -5.81
CA GLN A 69 -9.24 17.00 -4.54
C GLN A 69 -8.91 15.51 -4.66
N GLU A 70 -9.38 14.86 -5.71
CA GLU A 70 -9.03 13.45 -5.98
C GLU A 70 -7.53 13.28 -6.14
N LEU A 71 -6.89 14.21 -6.84
CA LEU A 71 -5.45 14.21 -7.05
C LEU A 71 -4.70 14.31 -5.72
N SER A 72 -5.14 15.18 -4.82
CA SER A 72 -4.55 15.35 -3.51
C SER A 72 -4.64 14.07 -2.67
N GLU A 73 -5.78 13.40 -2.70
CA GLU A 73 -5.97 12.14 -1.97
C GLU A 73 -5.14 11.01 -2.57
N LEU A 74 -5.09 10.93 -3.88
CA LEU A 74 -4.29 9.94 -4.57
C LEU A 74 -2.80 10.13 -4.27
N LYS A 75 -2.35 11.37 -4.18
CA LYS A 75 -0.97 11.70 -3.82
C LYS A 75 -0.60 11.13 -2.43
N LYS A 76 -1.51 11.23 -1.47
CA LYS A 76 -1.30 10.67 -0.13
C LYS A 76 -1.14 9.15 -0.17
N ILE A 77 -2.02 8.48 -0.92
CA ILE A 77 -1.97 7.03 -1.08
C ILE A 77 -0.66 6.62 -1.77
N LEU A 78 -0.31 7.31 -2.83
CA LEU A 78 0.92 7.03 -3.59
C LEU A 78 2.17 7.18 -2.73
N ARG A 79 2.22 8.20 -1.88
CA ARG A 79 3.34 8.38 -0.94
C ARG A 79 3.45 7.22 0.01
N ARG A 80 2.34 6.74 0.57
CA ARG A 80 2.33 5.59 1.49
C ARG A 80 2.78 4.32 0.80
N LEU A 81 2.30 4.07 -0.40
CA LEU A 81 2.67 2.89 -1.17
C LEU A 81 4.15 2.93 -1.58
N THR A 82 4.64 4.08 -2.00
CA THR A 82 6.04 4.26 -2.36
C THR A 82 6.95 4.05 -1.15
N HIS A 83 6.57 4.58 0.01
CA HIS A 83 7.31 4.37 1.24
C HIS A 83 7.35 2.90 1.63
N ALA A 84 6.22 2.22 1.59
CA ALA A 84 6.14 0.79 1.87
C ALA A 84 7.00 -0.03 0.89
N SER A 85 6.99 0.34 -0.38
CA SER A 85 7.81 -0.30 -1.41
C SER A 85 9.30 -0.17 -1.10
N LEU A 86 9.74 1.01 -0.70
CA LEU A 86 11.13 1.26 -0.33
C LEU A 86 11.55 0.45 0.91
N LEU A 87 10.65 0.34 1.89
CA LEU A 87 10.91 -0.47 3.08
C LEU A 87 11.11 -1.95 2.72
N LEU A 88 10.29 -2.48 1.82
CA LEU A 88 10.39 -3.87 1.38
C LEU A 88 11.66 -4.12 0.56
N GLU A 89 12.14 -3.11 -0.14
CA GLU A 89 13.41 -3.21 -0.88
C GLU A 89 14.63 -3.09 0.02
N GLY A 90 14.43 -2.74 1.29
CA GLY A 90 15.52 -2.60 2.26
C GLY A 90 16.41 -1.40 2.02
N THR A 91 15.90 -0.39 1.31
CA THR A 91 16.65 0.82 0.98
C THR A 91 16.34 2.00 1.91
N ALA A 92 15.44 1.81 2.85
CA ALA A 92 15.00 2.86 3.76
C ALA A 92 15.73 2.77 5.10
N TYR A 93 16.95 3.22 5.14
CA TYR A 93 17.66 3.44 6.40
C TYR A 93 18.47 4.70 6.38
#